data_1c5ac088c039a46f7c0088ad0a022d7e
#
_entry.id   1c5ac088c039a46f7c0088ad0a022d7e
#
_cell.length_a   1.000
_cell.length_b   1.000
_cell.length_c   1.000
_cell.angle_alpha   90.00
_cell.angle_beta   90.00
_cell.angle_gamma   90.00
#
_symmetry.space_group_name_H-M   'P 1'
#
loop_
_entity.id
_entity.type
_entity.pdbx_description
1 polymer ?
#
loop_
_entity_poly.entity_id
_entity_poly.type
_entity_poly.pdbx_seq_one_letter_code
_entity_poly.pdbx_strand_id
1 'polypeptide(L)' 'MRRIRIIKKNDEYSQEYEVGDVFETEGTWYGGVHISGRTGVPVSLDKEEYTELGS' A
#
# COMPACT_ATOMS: atom_id res chain seq x y z
N MET A 1 -11.00 9.61 2.90
CA MET A 1 -10.01 8.55 2.94
C MET A 1 -8.98 8.77 1.85
N ARG A 2 -7.75 8.41 2.12
CA ARG A 2 -6.68 8.58 1.15
C ARG A 2 -6.53 7.33 0.30
N ARG A 3 -6.25 7.53 -0.97
CA ARG A 3 -5.91 6.44 -1.87
C ARG A 3 -4.46 6.56 -2.28
N ILE A 4 -3.85 5.42 -2.49
CA ILE A 4 -2.45 5.33 -2.92
C ILE A 4 -2.36 4.38 -4.10
N ARG A 5 -1.30 4.55 -4.88
CA ARG A 5 -0.97 3.59 -5.95
C ARG A 5 0.38 2.96 -5.62
N ILE A 6 0.45 1.65 -5.78
CA ILE A 6 1.71 0.93 -5.58
C ILE A 6 2.62 1.21 -6.76
N ILE A 7 3.83 1.71 -6.46
CA ILE A 7 4.82 2.02 -7.48
C ILE A 7 6.06 1.14 -7.38
N LYS A 8 6.23 0.45 -6.27
CA LYS A 8 7.35 -0.45 -6.05
C LYS A 8 6.90 -1.55 -5.09
N LYS A 9 7.47 -2.71 -5.22
CA LYS A 9 7.10 -3.85 -4.39
C LYS A 9 8.36 -4.40 -3.72
N ASN A 10 8.55 -4.04 -2.45
CA ASN A 10 9.70 -4.50 -1.68
C ASN A 10 9.62 -5.98 -1.34
N ASP A 11 8.42 -6.49 -1.10
CA ASP A 11 8.20 -7.92 -0.87
C ASP A 11 7.72 -8.57 -2.16
N GLU A 12 8.66 -9.09 -2.94
CA GLU A 12 8.38 -9.69 -4.24
C GLU A 12 7.47 -10.92 -4.15
N TYR A 13 7.42 -11.55 -3.00
CA TYR A 13 6.64 -12.77 -2.83
C TYR A 13 5.23 -12.52 -2.31
N SER A 14 4.93 -11.31 -1.91
CA SER A 14 3.60 -10.98 -1.42
C SER A 14 2.59 -11.03 -2.55
N GLN A 15 1.43 -11.66 -2.30
CA GLN A 15 0.34 -11.71 -3.25
C GLN A 15 -0.77 -10.72 -2.88
N GLU A 16 -0.54 -9.92 -1.85
CA GLU A 16 -1.55 -9.01 -1.34
C GLU A 16 -1.62 -7.70 -2.12
N TYR A 17 -0.56 -7.37 -2.86
CA TYR A 17 -0.53 -6.15 -3.66
C TYR A 17 0.43 -6.31 -4.84
N GLU A 18 0.22 -5.51 -5.88
CA GLU A 18 1.07 -5.49 -7.07
C GLU A 18 1.32 -4.06 -7.50
N VAL A 19 2.41 -3.82 -8.22
CA VAL A 19 2.71 -2.51 -8.80
C VAL A 19 1.56 -2.10 -9.73
N GLY A 20 1.07 -0.88 -9.53
CA GLY A 20 -0.07 -0.36 -10.28
C GLY A 20 -1.40 -0.48 -9.57
N ASP A 21 -1.47 -1.28 -8.51
CA ASP A 21 -2.70 -1.41 -7.73
C ASP A 21 -3.00 -0.14 -6.96
N VAL A 22 -4.27 0.15 -6.78
CA VAL A 22 -4.74 1.28 -5.97
C VAL A 22 -5.45 0.74 -4.74
N PHE A 23 -5.08 1.26 -3.59
CA PHE A 23 -5.68 0.88 -2.31
C PHE A 23 -6.08 2.12 -1.53
N GLU A 24 -7.07 1.97 -0.66
CA GLU A 24 -7.38 2.97 0.35
C GLU A 24 -6.53 2.70 1.59
N THR A 25 -5.96 3.76 2.17
CA THR A 25 -5.16 3.59 3.38
C THR A 25 -6.07 3.42 4.58
N GLU A 26 -5.69 2.53 5.49
CA GLU A 26 -6.43 2.28 6.72
C GLU A 26 -5.81 2.97 7.91
N GLY A 27 -4.55 3.35 7.81
CA GLY A 27 -3.85 4.04 8.86
C GLY A 27 -2.46 4.40 8.40
N THR A 28 -1.75 5.13 9.24
CA THR A 28 -0.38 5.52 8.94
C THR A 28 0.54 5.08 10.08
N TRP A 29 1.81 4.89 9.73
CA TRP A 29 2.87 4.71 10.71
C TRP A 29 4.05 5.55 10.22
N TYR A 30 5.06 5.75 11.06
CA TYR A 30 6.11 6.70 10.71
C TYR A 30 6.90 6.30 9.46
N GLY A 31 6.90 5.04 9.09
CA GLY A 31 7.57 4.53 7.90
C GLY A 31 6.70 4.46 6.65
N GLY A 32 5.40 4.74 6.76
CA GLY A 32 4.51 4.65 5.60
C GLY A 32 3.05 4.55 5.97
N VAL A 33 2.34 3.63 5.33
CA VAL A 33 0.89 3.44 5.53
C VAL A 33 0.56 1.98 5.73
N HIS A 34 -0.63 1.74 6.28
CA HIS A 34 -1.22 0.40 6.38
C HIS A 34 -2.38 0.30 5.40
N ILE A 35 -2.49 -0.83 4.74
CA ILE A 35 -3.61 -1.14 3.85
C ILE A 35 -4.12 -2.54 4.16
N SER A 36 -5.33 -2.85 3.70
CA SER A 36 -5.79 -4.23 3.60
C SER A 36 -5.46 -4.72 2.20
N GLY A 37 -4.72 -5.82 2.11
CA GLY A 37 -4.34 -6.39 0.83
C GLY A 37 -5.52 -7.02 0.10
N ARG A 38 -5.24 -7.71 -0.99
CA ARG A 38 -6.27 -8.33 -1.82
C ARG A 38 -7.16 -9.30 -1.07
N THR A 39 -6.58 -10.04 -0.12
CA THR A 39 -7.34 -11.02 0.65
C THR A 39 -7.83 -10.48 1.99
N GLY A 40 -7.59 -9.19 2.25
CA GLY A 40 -7.96 -8.56 3.50
C GLY A 40 -6.88 -8.63 4.57
N VAL A 41 -5.74 -9.22 4.28
CA VAL A 41 -4.62 -9.30 5.22
C VAL A 41 -3.99 -7.93 5.37
N PRO A 42 -3.74 -7.45 6.61
CA PRO A 42 -3.09 -6.16 6.81
C PRO A 42 -1.68 -6.16 6.23
N VAL A 43 -1.35 -5.09 5.52
CA VAL A 43 -0.03 -4.92 4.92
C VAL A 43 0.49 -3.55 5.30
N SER A 44 1.76 -3.50 5.74
CA SER A 44 2.44 -2.25 6.03
C SER A 44 3.35 -1.91 4.86
N LEU A 45 3.15 -0.74 4.28
CA LEU A 45 3.93 -0.30 3.12
C LEU A 45 4.91 0.79 3.53
N ASP A 46 6.13 0.69 3.01
CA ASP A 46 7.12 1.74 3.17
C ASP A 46 6.80 2.90 2.22
N LYS A 47 7.28 4.09 2.55
CA LYS A 47 7.00 5.29 1.75
C LYS A 47 7.45 5.17 0.30
N GLU A 48 8.47 4.37 0.04
CA GLU A 48 8.99 4.17 -1.31
C GLU A 48 8.12 3.26 -2.16
N GLU A 49 7.23 2.50 -1.54
CA GLU A 49 6.41 1.51 -2.24
C GLU A 49 5.16 2.09 -2.87
N TYR A 50 4.78 3.29 -2.52
CA TYR A 50 3.53 3.88 -2.99
C TYR A 50 3.66 5.36 -3.24
N THR A 51 2.68 5.90 -3.96
CA THR A 51 2.50 7.34 -4.12
C THR A 51 1.06 7.68 -3.74
N GLU A 52 0.87 8.83 -3.11
CA GLU A 52 -0.47 9.29 -2.76
C GLU A 52 -1.16 9.86 -3.99
N LEU A 53 -2.43 9.49 -4.16
CA LEU A 53 -3.18 9.91 -5.35
C LEU A 53 -3.94 11.21 -5.17
N GLY A 54 -3.90 11.79 -4.02
CA GLY A 54 -4.72 12.93 -3.70
C GLY A 54 -6.20 12.53 -3.60
N SER A 55 -6.94 13.24 -2.89
CA SER A 55 -8.36 12.90 -2.64
C SER A 55 -9.27 13.46 -3.70
#